data_fd5b10ef28411547cf849e42cdce24d9
#
_entry.id   fd5b10ef28411547cf849e42cdce24d9
#
_cell.length_a   1.000
_cell.length_b   1.000
_cell.length_c   1.000
_cell.angle_alpha   90.00
_cell.angle_beta   90.00
_cell.angle_gamma   90.00
#
_symmetry.space_group_name_H-M   'P 1'
#
loop_
_entity.id
_entity.type
_entity.pdbx_description
1 polymer ?
#
loop_
_entity_poly.entity_id
_entity_poly.type
_entity_poly.pdbx_seq_one_letter_code
_entity_poly.pdbx_strand_id
1 'polypeptide(L)'
;MAVLAAPRGNGTLPAPVVLGVVSKILSDLPVGKRVGIAFSGGLDTSVAVAWMREHGAIPFAYTADLGQHDEPDLASVPGRAKAYGAEGARLVDCRAALVEEGFAALACGAFHIRSGGTPYFNTTPLGRAVTGTMLVKAMEADGVSIWGDGSTFKGNDIERFYRYGLLANPDLRIYKPWLDRRFVTELGGRAEMSAWLTARELPYRASAEKAYSTDANIWGATHEAKRLEDLDSSMELVEPIMGVKFWDPAVAIEQEDVTVGFERGRPVSVNGTRYDDAVALVDEVNRIGGRHGLGMTDQIENRIIEAKSRGIYEAPGMALLFIVYERLVSAIHNEDVLASYMADGRRLGRLLYEGRWLEPQSLMIRQSLQRWVGDPITGEVTLRLRRGNDWTVLNTVSPNATYQPERLSMERTEDAAFDPSDRIGQLTMRNLDLADSRAKLEYFDSLGVFGGTVHALVGELEAGRAASIASSGHDDSAEAALDAAAMDTGTD
;
A
#
# COMPACT_ATOMS: atom_id res chain seq x y z
N MET A 1 16.00 15.05 -14.17
CA MET A 1 15.87 13.77 -14.86
C MET A 1 17.24 13.30 -15.32
N ALA A 2 17.96 12.55 -14.53
CA ALA A 2 19.12 11.81 -14.98
C ALA A 2 18.76 10.33 -14.79
N VAL A 3 18.44 9.66 -15.89
CA VAL A 3 18.57 8.21 -15.93
C VAL A 3 20.02 7.93 -15.60
N LEU A 4 20.27 7.47 -14.39
CA LEU A 4 21.56 6.94 -13.98
C LEU A 4 21.89 5.77 -14.91
N ALA A 5 22.54 6.06 -16.02
CA ALA A 5 23.42 5.11 -16.68
C ALA A 5 24.60 4.91 -15.71
N ALA A 6 24.44 3.98 -14.77
CA ALA A 6 25.56 3.49 -14.00
C ALA A 6 26.60 2.97 -14.99
N PRO A 7 27.89 3.27 -14.82
CA PRO A 7 28.93 2.66 -15.62
C PRO A 7 28.81 1.13 -15.45
N ARG A 8 28.72 0.40 -16.55
CA ARG A 8 28.86 -1.05 -16.57
C ARG A 8 30.29 -1.38 -16.20
N GLY A 9 30.61 -1.37 -14.90
CA GLY A 9 31.78 -2.04 -14.39
C GLY A 9 31.61 -3.53 -14.66
N ASN A 10 32.69 -4.26 -14.92
CA ASN A 10 32.72 -5.70 -15.01
C ASN A 10 32.17 -6.30 -13.73
N GLY A 11 30.85 -6.52 -13.69
CA GLY A 11 30.13 -6.79 -12.45
C GLY A 11 30.19 -8.26 -12.10
N THR A 12 31.21 -8.63 -11.36
CA THR A 12 31.10 -9.74 -10.44
C THR A 12 30.26 -9.26 -9.25
N LEU A 13 29.24 -10.03 -8.88
CA LEU A 13 28.54 -9.80 -7.63
C LEU A 13 29.59 -9.69 -6.50
N PRO A 14 29.51 -8.70 -5.61
CA PRO A 14 30.35 -8.68 -4.43
C PRO A 14 30.19 -10.00 -3.69
N ALA A 15 31.24 -10.48 -3.04
CA ALA A 15 31.18 -11.68 -2.22
C ALA A 15 29.95 -11.56 -1.28
N PRO A 16 29.13 -12.62 -1.14
CA PRO A 16 27.94 -12.54 -0.30
C PRO A 16 28.39 -12.12 1.11
N VAL A 17 27.80 -11.05 1.61
CA VAL A 17 27.95 -10.68 3.03
C VAL A 17 27.32 -11.83 3.81
N VAL A 18 28.16 -12.71 4.35
CA VAL A 18 27.69 -13.79 5.22
C VAL A 18 27.24 -13.11 6.52
N LEU A 19 25.96 -12.80 6.61
CA LEU A 19 25.32 -12.63 7.90
C LEU A 19 25.44 -14.00 8.57
N GLY A 20 26.51 -14.19 9.37
CA GLY A 20 26.75 -15.47 10.01
C GLY A 20 25.50 -15.92 10.78
N VAL A 21 25.29 -17.22 10.91
CA VAL A 21 24.17 -17.84 11.65
C VAL A 21 24.15 -17.42 13.14
N VAL A 22 25.08 -16.58 13.57
CA VAL A 22 25.12 -15.99 14.91
C VAL A 22 24.09 -14.87 15.01
N SER A 23 23.26 -14.95 16.05
CA SER A 23 22.25 -13.91 16.33
C SER A 23 22.89 -12.51 16.37
N LYS A 24 22.30 -11.59 15.63
CA LYS A 24 22.65 -10.16 15.69
C LYS A 24 22.01 -9.48 16.90
N ILE A 25 21.04 -10.13 17.53
CA ILE A 25 20.30 -9.63 18.69
C ILE A 25 21.11 -9.87 19.96
N LEU A 26 21.25 -8.82 20.76
CA LEU A 26 21.81 -8.87 22.11
C LEU A 26 20.67 -9.18 23.09
N SER A 27 20.81 -10.27 23.84
CA SER A 27 19.83 -10.71 24.84
C SER A 27 19.84 -9.83 26.10
N ASP A 28 20.97 -9.18 26.34
CA ASP A 28 21.22 -8.38 27.55
C ASP A 28 21.69 -6.98 27.19
N LEU A 29 21.43 -6.02 28.09
CA LEU A 29 21.84 -4.63 27.92
C LEU A 29 23.38 -4.53 27.72
N PRO A 30 23.85 -3.89 26.64
CA PRO A 30 25.28 -3.73 26.38
C PRO A 30 25.89 -2.61 27.24
N VAL A 31 26.21 -2.92 28.50
CA VAL A 31 26.79 -2.00 29.48
C VAL A 31 28.09 -1.38 28.97
N GLY A 32 28.26 -0.07 29.15
CA GLY A 32 29.42 0.71 28.70
C GLY A 32 29.50 0.93 27.17
N LYS A 33 28.47 0.51 26.42
CA LYS A 33 28.44 0.69 24.96
C LYS A 33 27.46 1.77 24.55
N ARG A 34 27.74 2.42 23.41
CA ARG A 34 26.81 3.33 22.73
C ARG A 34 25.70 2.53 22.09
N VAL A 35 24.45 2.88 22.41
CA VAL A 35 23.23 2.27 21.85
C VAL A 35 22.42 3.35 21.17
N GLY A 36 22.29 3.28 19.85
CA GLY A 36 21.37 4.13 19.09
C GLY A 36 19.96 3.63 19.27
N ILE A 37 19.02 4.53 19.56
CA ILE A 37 17.62 4.19 19.69
C ILE A 37 16.76 5.09 18.82
N ALA A 38 15.85 4.50 18.04
CA ALA A 38 14.78 5.24 17.39
C ALA A 38 13.86 5.82 18.46
N PHE A 39 13.89 7.14 18.60
CA PHE A 39 13.24 7.85 19.69
C PHE A 39 12.08 8.69 19.17
N SER A 40 10.87 8.31 19.56
CA SER A 40 9.62 9.03 19.19
C SER A 40 9.20 10.08 20.21
N GLY A 41 9.83 10.10 21.40
CA GLY A 41 9.37 10.95 22.52
C GLY A 41 8.16 10.40 23.27
N GLY A 42 7.62 9.25 22.88
CA GLY A 42 6.56 8.54 23.59
C GLY A 42 7.06 7.81 24.84
N LEU A 43 6.12 7.27 25.64
CA LEU A 43 6.41 6.62 26.93
C LEU A 43 7.46 5.51 26.78
N ASP A 44 7.23 4.57 25.87
CA ASP A 44 8.08 3.38 25.67
C ASP A 44 9.54 3.74 25.40
N THR A 45 9.77 4.68 24.46
CA THR A 45 11.14 5.10 24.10
C THR A 45 11.78 5.98 25.16
N SER A 46 11.01 6.80 25.87
CA SER A 46 11.50 7.64 26.98
C SER A 46 12.00 6.79 28.15
N VAL A 47 11.18 5.81 28.55
CA VAL A 47 11.56 4.85 29.59
C VAL A 47 12.76 4.02 29.16
N ALA A 48 12.79 3.55 27.91
CA ALA A 48 13.91 2.77 27.41
C ALA A 48 15.25 3.54 27.48
N VAL A 49 15.27 4.81 27.08
CA VAL A 49 16.46 5.68 27.19
C VAL A 49 16.91 5.83 28.63
N ALA A 50 15.98 6.20 29.55
CA ALA A 50 16.30 6.41 30.96
C ALA A 50 16.79 5.12 31.64
N TRP A 51 16.11 3.99 31.39
CA TRP A 51 16.45 2.69 31.94
C TRP A 51 17.82 2.21 31.45
N MET A 52 18.13 2.34 30.14
CA MET A 52 19.44 2.02 29.58
C MET A 52 20.55 2.84 30.24
N ARG A 53 20.30 4.14 30.45
CA ARG A 53 21.27 5.03 31.10
C ARG A 53 21.53 4.62 32.55
N GLU A 54 20.48 4.37 33.31
CA GLU A 54 20.57 3.96 34.73
C GLU A 54 21.34 2.64 34.88
N HIS A 55 21.16 1.70 33.93
CA HIS A 55 21.83 0.40 33.95
C HIS A 55 23.19 0.38 33.25
N GLY A 56 23.73 1.56 32.91
CA GLY A 56 25.12 1.72 32.49
C GLY A 56 25.41 1.60 30.99
N ALA A 57 24.39 1.57 30.13
CA ALA A 57 24.57 1.78 28.71
C ALA A 57 24.66 3.29 28.38
N ILE A 58 25.07 3.62 27.17
CA ILE A 58 25.24 4.99 26.69
C ILE A 58 24.23 5.23 25.54
N PRO A 59 22.99 5.67 25.85
CA PRO A 59 21.96 5.84 24.82
C PRO A 59 22.23 7.07 23.95
N PHE A 60 22.06 6.91 22.64
CA PHE A 60 22.01 7.93 21.61
C PHE A 60 20.62 7.92 20.96
N ALA A 61 19.89 9.01 21.03
CA ALA A 61 18.53 9.10 20.50
C ALA A 61 18.52 9.66 19.07
N TYR A 62 17.81 8.98 18.19
CA TYR A 62 17.62 9.41 16.80
C TYR A 62 16.13 9.53 16.52
N THR A 63 15.68 10.73 16.19
CA THR A 63 14.29 11.03 15.86
C THR A 63 14.18 11.27 14.36
N ALA A 64 13.28 10.55 13.69
CA ALA A 64 12.97 10.82 12.30
C ALA A 64 11.92 11.93 12.19
N ASP A 65 12.21 12.96 11.41
CA ASP A 65 11.19 13.88 10.90
C ASP A 65 10.54 13.26 9.67
N LEU A 66 9.32 12.76 9.87
CA LEU A 66 8.50 12.14 8.84
C LEU A 66 7.34 13.05 8.40
N GLY A 67 7.29 14.31 8.83
CA GLY A 67 6.15 15.19 8.68
C GLY A 67 4.93 14.72 9.50
N GLN A 68 5.16 14.14 10.67
CA GLN A 68 4.12 13.57 11.53
C GLN A 68 3.25 14.63 12.20
N HIS A 69 1.94 14.48 12.07
CA HIS A 69 0.93 15.41 12.61
C HIS A 69 0.59 15.16 14.09
N ASP A 70 1.04 14.05 14.66
CA ASP A 70 0.79 13.67 16.06
C ASP A 70 1.83 14.23 17.04
N GLU A 71 2.92 14.87 16.56
CA GLU A 71 3.92 15.55 17.37
C GLU A 71 3.97 17.06 17.04
N PRO A 72 3.38 17.91 17.87
CA PRO A 72 3.27 19.35 17.57
C PRO A 72 4.58 20.12 17.69
N ASP A 73 5.58 19.60 18.42
CA ASP A 73 6.88 20.23 18.63
C ASP A 73 8.01 19.23 18.46
N LEU A 74 8.18 18.82 17.22
CA LEU A 74 9.20 17.84 16.82
C LEU A 74 10.62 18.34 17.10
N ALA A 75 10.85 19.65 16.99
CA ALA A 75 12.17 20.25 17.24
C ALA A 75 12.62 20.09 18.71
N SER A 76 11.70 19.97 19.65
CA SER A 76 12.00 19.73 21.07
C SER A 76 12.34 18.29 21.41
N VAL A 77 11.99 17.32 20.55
CA VAL A 77 12.14 15.87 20.84
C VAL A 77 13.59 15.49 21.19
N PRO A 78 14.63 15.96 20.48
CA PRO A 78 16.03 15.70 20.88
C PRO A 78 16.37 16.23 22.29
N GLY A 79 15.83 17.38 22.65
CA GLY A 79 15.98 17.95 24.00
C GLY A 79 15.32 17.08 25.07
N ARG A 80 14.14 16.54 24.78
CA ARG A 80 13.45 15.58 25.66
C ARG A 80 14.28 14.30 25.86
N ALA A 81 14.87 13.76 24.78
CA ALA A 81 15.73 12.58 24.89
C ALA A 81 16.94 12.82 25.81
N LYS A 82 17.57 14.00 25.75
CA LYS A 82 18.65 14.37 26.67
C LYS A 82 18.20 14.45 28.12
N ALA A 83 16.98 14.95 28.38
CA ALA A 83 16.41 14.99 29.72
C ALA A 83 16.21 13.57 30.31
N TYR A 84 16.02 12.55 29.47
CA TYR A 84 15.99 11.13 29.88
C TYR A 84 17.40 10.49 29.96
N GLY A 85 18.47 11.25 29.74
CA GLY A 85 19.84 10.78 29.88
C GLY A 85 20.51 10.29 28.60
N ALA A 86 19.96 10.58 27.43
CA ALA A 86 20.66 10.34 26.17
C ALA A 86 21.92 11.21 26.09
N GLU A 87 23.09 10.60 25.79
CA GLU A 87 24.36 11.31 25.63
C GLU A 87 24.35 12.15 24.35
N GLY A 88 23.81 11.63 23.25
CA GLY A 88 23.58 12.32 21.99
C GLY A 88 22.12 12.23 21.59
N ALA A 89 21.63 13.27 20.88
CA ALA A 89 20.29 13.26 20.30
C ALA A 89 20.27 14.03 18.99
N ARG A 90 19.67 13.45 17.95
CA ARG A 90 19.56 14.04 16.60
C ARG A 90 18.13 13.96 16.06
N LEU A 91 17.72 15.02 15.38
CA LEU A 91 16.58 15.02 14.48
C LEU A 91 17.10 14.80 13.05
N VAL A 92 16.54 13.83 12.35
CA VAL A 92 16.93 13.46 10.98
C VAL A 92 15.76 13.72 10.06
N ASP A 93 15.93 14.65 9.12
CA ASP A 93 14.89 14.93 8.11
C ASP A 93 14.77 13.77 7.13
N CYS A 94 13.63 13.12 7.18
CA CYS A 94 13.29 11.95 6.36
C CYS A 94 12.14 12.23 5.38
N ARG A 95 11.56 13.45 5.37
CA ARG A 95 10.33 13.78 4.64
C ARG A 95 10.46 13.54 3.14
N ALA A 96 11.49 14.13 2.52
CA ALA A 96 11.69 13.96 1.08
C ALA A 96 11.88 12.50 0.67
N ALA A 97 12.66 11.72 1.45
CA ALA A 97 12.84 10.30 1.18
C ALA A 97 11.52 9.51 1.33
N LEU A 98 10.71 9.85 2.34
CA LEU A 98 9.42 9.21 2.56
C LEU A 98 8.41 9.53 1.47
N VAL A 99 8.41 10.76 0.96
CA VAL A 99 7.56 11.16 -0.17
C VAL A 99 7.92 10.37 -1.42
N GLU A 100 9.21 10.21 -1.74
CA GLU A 100 9.66 9.41 -2.89
C GLU A 100 9.26 7.93 -2.79
N GLU A 101 9.40 7.32 -1.62
CA GLU A 101 8.96 5.93 -1.41
C GLU A 101 7.43 5.80 -1.48
N GLY A 102 6.69 6.81 -1.04
CA GLY A 102 5.24 6.87 -1.19
C GLY A 102 4.80 6.97 -2.66
N PHE A 103 5.46 7.79 -3.47
CA PHE A 103 5.20 7.83 -4.92
C PHE A 103 5.53 6.51 -5.61
N ALA A 104 6.60 5.84 -5.17
CA ALA A 104 6.92 4.50 -5.70
C ALA A 104 5.84 3.47 -5.33
N ALA A 105 5.31 3.51 -4.11
CA ALA A 105 4.23 2.64 -3.68
C ALA A 105 2.92 2.93 -4.43
N LEU A 106 2.60 4.21 -4.62
CA LEU A 106 1.46 4.68 -5.41
C LEU A 106 1.53 4.16 -6.85
N ALA A 107 2.65 4.41 -7.53
CA ALA A 107 2.85 4.00 -8.92
C ALA A 107 2.77 2.48 -9.13
N CYS A 108 3.10 1.71 -8.11
CA CYS A 108 3.02 0.26 -8.15
C CYS A 108 1.71 -0.33 -7.61
N GLY A 109 0.79 0.48 -7.09
CA GLY A 109 -0.41 -0.01 -6.41
C GLY A 109 -0.08 -0.94 -5.23
N ALA A 110 0.99 -0.64 -4.46
CA ALA A 110 1.56 -1.52 -3.44
C ALA A 110 0.69 -1.58 -2.16
N PHE A 111 -0.59 -1.93 -2.33
CA PHE A 111 -1.62 -1.91 -1.29
C PHE A 111 -2.40 -3.22 -1.28
N HIS A 112 -2.14 -4.10 -0.29
CA HIS A 112 -2.69 -5.47 -0.29
C HIS A 112 -3.91 -5.67 0.60
N ILE A 113 -4.13 -4.79 1.59
CA ILE A 113 -5.27 -4.85 2.51
C ILE A 113 -6.35 -3.92 1.96
N ARG A 114 -7.56 -4.44 1.80
CA ARG A 114 -8.72 -3.66 1.32
C ARG A 114 -9.97 -4.06 2.09
N SER A 115 -10.77 -3.06 2.48
CA SER A 115 -12.08 -3.22 3.09
C SER A 115 -13.07 -2.30 2.38
N GLY A 116 -14.22 -2.85 1.94
CA GLY A 116 -15.23 -2.05 1.24
C GLY A 116 -14.73 -1.31 -0.01
N GLY A 117 -13.71 -1.85 -0.69
CA GLY A 117 -13.10 -1.22 -1.88
C GLY A 117 -11.98 -0.23 -1.56
N THR A 118 -11.84 0.25 -0.33
CA THR A 118 -10.81 1.22 0.07
C THR A 118 -9.57 0.51 0.60
N PRO A 119 -8.37 0.83 0.08
CA PRO A 119 -7.13 0.21 0.54
C PRO A 119 -6.59 0.86 1.82
N TYR A 120 -5.84 0.06 2.61
CA TYR A 120 -4.84 0.58 3.52
C TYR A 120 -3.57 0.89 2.73
N PHE A 121 -3.11 2.13 2.79
CA PHE A 121 -2.02 2.63 1.94
C PHE A 121 -0.61 2.31 2.46
N ASN A 122 -0.46 1.39 3.41
CA ASN A 122 0.83 0.99 3.96
C ASN A 122 1.69 2.17 4.47
N THR A 123 1.05 3.21 5.00
CA THR A 123 1.72 4.45 5.40
C THR A 123 2.74 4.24 6.52
N THR A 124 2.38 3.46 7.54
CA THR A 124 3.32 3.06 8.61
C THR A 124 4.45 2.17 8.09
N PRO A 125 4.23 1.08 7.30
CA PRO A 125 5.32 0.32 6.68
C PRO A 125 6.30 1.16 5.85
N LEU A 126 5.81 2.14 5.08
CA LEU A 126 6.66 3.09 4.33
C LEU A 126 7.53 3.92 5.28
N GLY A 127 6.93 4.47 6.33
CA GLY A 127 7.65 5.21 7.36
C GLY A 127 8.78 4.37 7.98
N ARG A 128 8.54 3.08 8.24
CA ARG A 128 9.53 2.18 8.84
C ARG A 128 10.69 1.86 7.89
N ALA A 129 10.41 1.74 6.58
CA ALA A 129 11.47 1.55 5.58
C ALA A 129 12.46 2.72 5.56
N VAL A 130 11.95 3.93 5.60
CA VAL A 130 12.77 5.16 5.59
C VAL A 130 13.45 5.37 6.95
N THR A 131 12.71 5.26 8.06
CA THR A 131 13.26 5.42 9.41
C THR A 131 14.38 4.40 9.66
N GLY A 132 14.13 3.11 9.39
CA GLY A 132 15.09 2.04 9.65
C GLY A 132 16.39 2.13 8.85
N THR A 133 16.37 2.83 7.72
CA THR A 133 17.57 3.03 6.88
C THR A 133 18.27 4.36 7.18
N MET A 134 17.55 5.47 7.27
CA MET A 134 18.16 6.79 7.43
C MET A 134 18.72 7.02 8.83
N LEU A 135 18.04 6.52 9.87
CA LEU A 135 18.58 6.63 11.23
C LEU A 135 19.86 5.79 11.41
N VAL A 136 19.95 4.61 10.78
CA VAL A 136 21.16 3.80 10.80
C VAL A 136 22.33 4.52 10.12
N LYS A 137 22.10 5.23 9.00
CA LYS A 137 23.13 6.07 8.39
C LYS A 137 23.57 7.22 9.28
N ALA A 138 22.64 7.83 10.02
CA ALA A 138 23.00 8.86 11.00
C ALA A 138 23.82 8.28 12.16
N MET A 139 23.51 7.06 12.61
CA MET A 139 24.27 6.34 13.63
C MET A 139 25.70 6.04 13.18
N GLU A 140 25.90 5.62 11.92
CA GLU A 140 27.24 5.39 11.35
C GLU A 140 28.11 6.64 11.42
N ALA A 141 27.54 7.81 11.10
CA ALA A 141 28.22 9.09 11.17
C ALA A 141 28.66 9.45 12.61
N ASP A 142 27.94 8.95 13.62
CA ASP A 142 28.23 9.17 15.04
C ASP A 142 29.07 8.03 15.67
N GLY A 143 29.44 7.02 14.88
CA GLY A 143 30.18 5.86 15.36
C GLY A 143 29.40 4.98 16.34
N VAL A 144 28.08 4.90 16.16
CA VAL A 144 27.16 4.08 16.95
C VAL A 144 26.81 2.82 16.16
N SER A 145 27.16 1.64 16.68
CA SER A 145 27.03 0.35 15.98
C SER A 145 26.01 -0.62 16.59
N ILE A 146 25.29 -0.20 17.63
CA ILE A 146 24.22 -0.98 18.25
C ILE A 146 22.91 -0.23 18.01
N TRP A 147 21.98 -0.86 17.29
CA TRP A 147 20.67 -0.31 16.95
C TRP A 147 19.59 -0.82 17.90
N GLY A 148 18.72 0.06 18.33
CA GLY A 148 17.56 -0.23 19.15
C GLY A 148 16.33 0.60 18.77
N ASP A 149 15.19 0.13 19.18
CA ASP A 149 13.89 0.79 19.01
C ASP A 149 12.92 0.35 20.11
N GLY A 150 11.82 1.05 20.24
CA GLY A 150 10.77 0.79 21.22
C GLY A 150 9.72 -0.24 20.80
N SER A 151 9.94 -0.99 19.71
CA SER A 151 8.93 -1.94 19.22
C SER A 151 8.77 -3.15 20.13
N THR A 152 7.50 -3.53 20.36
CA THR A 152 7.14 -4.67 21.20
C THR A 152 7.28 -5.98 20.44
N PHE A 153 7.50 -7.09 21.16
CA PHE A 153 7.64 -8.42 20.54
C PHE A 153 6.37 -8.96 19.86
N LYS A 154 5.20 -8.35 20.12
CA LYS A 154 3.91 -8.70 19.49
C LYS A 154 3.57 -7.82 18.28
N GLY A 155 4.33 -6.75 18.06
CA GLY A 155 4.09 -5.81 16.96
C GLY A 155 4.79 -6.21 15.66
N ASN A 156 4.46 -5.53 14.57
CA ASN A 156 5.09 -5.72 13.27
C ASN A 156 6.46 -5.03 13.18
N ASP A 157 6.64 -3.92 13.88
CA ASP A 157 7.79 -3.04 13.72
C ASP A 157 9.10 -3.66 14.20
N ILE A 158 9.02 -4.63 15.13
CA ILE A 158 10.20 -5.34 15.60
C ILE A 158 10.93 -6.06 14.47
N GLU A 159 10.20 -6.63 13.52
CA GLU A 159 10.78 -7.28 12.35
C GLU A 159 11.15 -6.28 11.26
N ARG A 160 10.31 -5.25 11.01
CA ARG A 160 10.58 -4.21 10.03
C ARG A 160 11.90 -3.49 10.32
N PHE A 161 12.11 -3.01 11.53
CA PHE A 161 13.36 -2.35 11.93
C PHE A 161 14.56 -3.29 11.96
N TYR A 162 14.37 -4.56 12.32
CA TYR A 162 15.44 -5.56 12.23
C TYR A 162 15.92 -5.73 10.79
N ARG A 163 15.00 -5.92 9.83
CA ARG A 163 15.32 -6.09 8.41
C ARG A 163 15.99 -4.86 7.83
N TYR A 164 15.36 -3.70 7.96
CA TYR A 164 15.88 -2.45 7.37
C TYR A 164 17.20 -2.02 8.00
N GLY A 165 17.37 -2.20 9.29
CA GLY A 165 18.63 -1.90 9.97
C GLY A 165 19.77 -2.73 9.43
N LEU A 166 19.59 -4.04 9.30
CA LEU A 166 20.66 -4.94 8.79
C LEU A 166 20.88 -4.82 7.27
N LEU A 167 19.86 -4.42 6.50
CA LEU A 167 20.05 -4.08 5.09
C LEU A 167 20.86 -2.79 4.92
N ALA A 168 20.65 -1.79 5.79
CA ALA A 168 21.38 -0.54 5.77
C ALA A 168 22.84 -0.74 6.23
N ASN A 169 23.04 -1.54 7.29
CA ASN A 169 24.36 -1.87 7.82
C ASN A 169 24.39 -3.32 8.36
N PRO A 170 25.01 -4.28 7.65
CA PRO A 170 25.06 -5.69 8.05
C PRO A 170 25.90 -5.95 9.30
N ASP A 171 26.74 -4.99 9.72
CA ASP A 171 27.59 -5.13 10.91
C ASP A 171 26.93 -4.68 12.20
N LEU A 172 25.69 -4.14 12.12
CA LEU A 172 24.96 -3.75 13.29
C LEU A 172 24.75 -4.92 14.26
N ARG A 173 24.85 -4.60 15.56
CA ARG A 173 24.26 -5.40 16.63
C ARG A 173 22.90 -4.77 16.98
N ILE A 174 21.97 -5.58 17.40
CA ILE A 174 20.59 -5.15 17.68
C ILE A 174 20.30 -5.34 19.16
N TYR A 175 19.95 -4.29 19.86
CA TYR A 175 19.44 -4.36 21.22
C TYR A 175 18.01 -3.79 21.27
N LYS A 176 17.05 -4.62 21.66
CA LYS A 176 15.65 -4.20 21.81
C LYS A 176 15.23 -4.36 23.27
N PRO A 177 14.90 -3.27 23.97
CA PRO A 177 14.48 -3.33 25.36
C PRO A 177 13.37 -4.35 25.62
N TRP A 178 12.39 -4.43 24.73
CA TRP A 178 11.27 -5.38 24.81
C TRP A 178 11.66 -6.86 24.60
N LEU A 179 12.89 -7.17 24.25
CA LEU A 179 13.43 -8.54 24.21
C LEU A 179 14.38 -8.83 25.39
N ASP A 180 14.74 -7.81 26.19
CA ASP A 180 15.52 -7.97 27.41
C ASP A 180 14.60 -8.36 28.59
N ARG A 181 14.83 -9.54 29.16
CA ARG A 181 14.02 -10.05 30.27
C ARG A 181 14.05 -9.13 31.50
N ARG A 182 15.15 -8.45 31.76
CA ARG A 182 15.28 -7.52 32.89
C ARG A 182 14.36 -6.32 32.69
N PHE A 183 14.40 -5.72 31.50
CA PHE A 183 13.52 -4.61 31.13
C PHE A 183 12.04 -5.00 31.26
N VAL A 184 11.66 -6.14 30.66
CA VAL A 184 10.26 -6.60 30.68
C VAL A 184 9.79 -6.97 32.09
N THR A 185 10.66 -7.55 32.93
CA THR A 185 10.30 -7.88 34.32
C THR A 185 10.08 -6.64 35.17
N GLU A 186 10.90 -5.60 34.95
CA GLU A 186 10.83 -4.35 35.71
C GLU A 186 9.73 -3.39 35.20
N LEU A 187 9.49 -3.38 33.88
CA LEU A 187 8.74 -2.35 33.18
C LEU A 187 7.67 -2.92 32.22
N GLY A 188 7.09 -4.08 32.55
CA GLY A 188 6.27 -4.89 31.64
C GLY A 188 4.95 -4.27 31.17
N GLY A 189 4.57 -3.08 31.67
CA GLY A 189 3.33 -2.41 31.31
C GLY A 189 3.43 -0.88 31.36
N ARG A 190 2.43 -0.21 30.79
CA ARG A 190 2.40 1.27 30.74
C ARG A 190 2.27 1.91 32.12
N ALA A 191 1.53 1.27 33.02
CA ALA A 191 1.37 1.74 34.40
C ALA A 191 2.71 1.70 35.15
N GLU A 192 3.43 0.57 35.02
CA GLU A 192 4.75 0.37 35.63
C GLU A 192 5.76 1.36 35.05
N MET A 193 5.77 1.56 33.74
CA MET A 193 6.63 2.55 33.08
C MET A 193 6.37 3.98 33.55
N SER A 194 5.09 4.38 33.68
CA SER A 194 4.71 5.70 34.14
C SER A 194 5.12 5.90 35.61
N ALA A 195 4.88 4.91 36.47
CA ALA A 195 5.27 4.94 37.88
C ALA A 195 6.80 5.01 38.01
N TRP A 196 7.53 4.28 37.18
CA TRP A 196 8.99 4.24 37.18
C TRP A 196 9.62 5.60 36.83
N LEU A 197 9.07 6.32 35.82
CA LEU A 197 9.50 7.67 35.45
C LEU A 197 9.17 8.68 36.58
N THR A 198 7.97 8.58 37.14
CA THR A 198 7.51 9.47 38.20
C THR A 198 8.39 9.34 39.46
N ALA A 199 8.73 8.12 39.85
CA ALA A 199 9.61 7.85 40.99
C ALA A 199 11.02 8.43 40.84
N ARG A 200 11.45 8.74 39.62
CA ARG A 200 12.76 9.32 39.27
C ARG A 200 12.69 10.80 38.93
N GLU A 201 11.52 11.42 39.13
CA GLU A 201 11.27 12.84 38.84
C GLU A 201 11.60 13.20 37.37
N LEU A 202 11.52 12.21 36.47
CA LEU A 202 11.76 12.42 35.02
C LEU A 202 10.54 13.11 34.40
N PRO A 203 10.74 14.00 33.40
CA PRO A 203 9.69 14.85 32.83
C PRO A 203 8.71 14.03 32.01
N TYR A 204 7.83 13.30 32.63
CA TYR A 204 6.75 12.56 31.99
C TYR A 204 5.41 13.26 32.26
N ARG A 205 4.79 13.76 31.21
CA ARG A 205 3.39 14.16 31.26
C ARG A 205 2.54 12.91 31.01
N ALA A 206 1.89 12.41 32.04
CA ALA A 206 0.83 11.43 31.83
C ALA A 206 -0.17 12.04 30.85
N SER A 207 -0.16 11.58 29.62
CA SER A 207 -1.26 11.89 28.70
C SER A 207 -2.51 11.29 29.31
N ALA A 208 -3.61 12.04 29.33
CA ALA A 208 -4.93 11.49 29.63
C ALA A 208 -5.05 10.16 28.89
N GLU A 209 -5.58 9.14 29.55
CA GLU A 209 -5.64 7.79 28.99
C GLU A 209 -6.41 7.81 27.68
N LYS A 210 -5.68 7.94 26.56
CA LYS A 210 -6.30 7.94 25.24
C LYS A 210 -6.91 6.57 24.99
N ALA A 211 -8.09 6.55 24.39
CA ALA A 211 -8.81 5.32 24.06
C ALA A 211 -8.08 4.43 23.07
N TYR A 212 -7.06 4.94 22.38
CA TYR A 212 -6.26 4.27 21.36
C TYR A 212 -4.85 4.88 21.26
N SER A 213 -3.95 4.24 20.52
CA SER A 213 -2.63 4.76 20.15
C SER A 213 -2.67 5.35 18.74
N THR A 214 -1.85 6.37 18.49
CA THR A 214 -1.71 7.01 17.18
C THR A 214 -0.25 6.99 16.76
N ASP A 215 0.01 6.76 15.47
CA ASP A 215 1.31 6.82 14.81
C ASP A 215 1.10 7.47 13.43
N ALA A 216 1.78 8.58 13.15
CA ALA A 216 1.57 9.34 11.93
C ALA A 216 2.87 9.64 11.18
N ASN A 217 2.73 9.92 9.90
CA ASN A 217 3.74 10.50 9.04
C ASN A 217 3.04 11.32 7.94
N ILE A 218 3.80 11.93 7.04
CA ILE A 218 3.28 12.79 5.99
C ILE A 218 2.24 12.08 5.07
N TRP A 219 2.27 10.75 4.95
CA TRP A 219 1.34 10.00 4.11
C TRP A 219 0.07 9.53 4.81
N GLY A 220 0.08 9.47 6.13
CA GLY A 220 -1.10 9.02 6.84
C GLY A 220 -0.90 8.82 8.33
N ALA A 221 -2.01 8.56 9.01
CA ALA A 221 -2.05 8.23 10.43
C ALA A 221 -2.69 6.85 10.64
N THR A 222 -2.18 6.14 11.63
CA THR A 222 -2.70 4.87 12.12
C THR A 222 -3.21 5.06 13.53
N HIS A 223 -4.46 4.66 13.78
CA HIS A 223 -5.08 4.62 15.09
C HIS A 223 -5.39 3.17 15.44
N GLU A 224 -4.81 2.66 16.51
CA GLU A 224 -4.92 1.23 16.85
C GLU A 224 -4.87 1.00 18.36
N ALA A 225 -5.03 -0.24 18.76
CA ALA A 225 -4.94 -0.73 20.13
C ALA A 225 -6.09 -0.33 21.06
N LYS A 226 -6.12 -0.89 22.26
CA LYS A 226 -7.11 -0.66 23.33
C LYS A 226 -8.54 -0.87 22.82
N ARG A 227 -9.41 0.14 22.94
CA ARG A 227 -10.83 0.05 22.55
C ARG A 227 -11.05 -0.15 21.06
N LEU A 228 -10.09 0.20 20.20
CA LEU A 228 -10.21 -0.04 18.76
C LEU A 228 -9.95 -1.51 18.39
N GLU A 229 -9.40 -2.33 19.28
CA GLU A 229 -9.27 -3.78 19.05
C GLU A 229 -10.62 -4.51 19.19
N ASP A 230 -11.60 -3.91 19.85
CA ASP A 230 -12.94 -4.47 19.98
C ASP A 230 -13.72 -4.19 18.68
N LEU A 231 -14.18 -5.27 18.01
CA LEU A 231 -14.88 -5.15 16.72
C LEU A 231 -16.26 -4.48 16.82
N ASP A 232 -16.85 -4.41 18.02
CA ASP A 232 -18.09 -3.72 18.32
C ASP A 232 -17.92 -2.22 18.57
N SER A 233 -16.67 -1.73 18.63
CA SER A 233 -16.40 -0.30 18.74
C SER A 233 -16.48 0.39 17.38
N SER A 234 -17.12 1.58 17.33
CA SER A 234 -17.18 2.40 16.12
C SER A 234 -15.84 3.07 15.81
N MET A 235 -15.49 3.20 14.51
CA MET A 235 -14.38 4.06 14.08
C MET A 235 -14.57 5.53 14.49
N GLU A 236 -15.80 5.95 14.79
CA GLU A 236 -16.13 7.31 15.23
C GLU A 236 -15.52 7.69 16.59
N LEU A 237 -14.94 6.72 17.32
CA LEU A 237 -14.09 6.98 18.49
C LEU A 237 -12.82 7.76 18.16
N VAL A 238 -12.39 7.72 16.90
CA VAL A 238 -11.14 8.37 16.49
C VAL A 238 -11.38 9.87 16.29
N GLU A 239 -10.47 10.66 16.86
CA GLU A 239 -10.30 12.07 16.52
C GLU A 239 -9.34 12.16 15.33
N PRO A 240 -9.80 12.49 14.12
CA PRO A 240 -8.94 12.61 12.95
C PRO A 240 -7.87 13.69 13.18
N ILE A 241 -6.63 13.39 12.75
CA ILE A 241 -5.51 14.34 12.85
C ILE A 241 -5.04 14.84 11.47
N MET A 242 -5.45 14.17 10.40
CA MET A 242 -5.17 14.58 9.02
C MET A 242 -6.43 14.95 8.26
N GLY A 243 -7.61 14.71 8.83
CA GLY A 243 -8.89 14.96 8.22
C GLY A 243 -9.90 15.56 9.18
N VAL A 244 -11.17 15.37 8.85
CA VAL A 244 -12.33 15.84 9.62
C VAL A 244 -13.26 14.68 9.94
N LYS A 245 -14.09 14.82 10.97
CA LYS A 245 -15.15 13.86 11.31
C LYS A 245 -16.24 13.89 10.23
N PHE A 246 -15.99 13.25 9.11
CA PHE A 246 -16.92 13.26 7.98
C PHE A 246 -18.27 12.60 8.30
N TRP A 247 -18.34 11.75 9.32
CA TRP A 247 -19.58 11.13 9.81
C TRP A 247 -20.45 12.08 10.66
N ASP A 248 -19.87 13.16 11.22
CA ASP A 248 -20.59 14.12 12.04
C ASP A 248 -21.32 15.13 11.14
N PRO A 249 -22.67 15.15 11.14
CA PRO A 249 -23.43 16.07 10.31
C PRO A 249 -23.25 17.56 10.68
N ALA A 250 -22.72 17.86 11.87
CA ALA A 250 -22.39 19.23 12.29
C ALA A 250 -21.14 19.79 11.59
N VAL A 251 -20.27 18.92 11.07
CA VAL A 251 -19.08 19.34 10.31
C VAL A 251 -19.50 19.76 8.90
N ALA A 252 -19.35 21.03 8.57
CA ALA A 252 -19.63 21.54 7.23
C ALA A 252 -18.53 21.07 6.25
N ILE A 253 -18.95 20.36 5.19
CA ILE A 253 -18.07 19.93 4.10
C ILE A 253 -18.72 20.33 2.80
N GLU A 254 -18.15 21.33 2.14
CA GLU A 254 -18.59 21.77 0.81
C GLU A 254 -17.99 20.90 -0.28
N GLN A 255 -18.74 20.65 -1.35
CA GLN A 255 -18.19 19.95 -2.50
C GLN A 255 -17.12 20.79 -3.20
N GLU A 256 -16.12 20.13 -3.77
CA GLU A 256 -15.00 20.77 -4.44
C GLU A 256 -14.57 19.97 -5.66
N ASP A 257 -14.26 20.68 -6.76
CA ASP A 257 -13.65 20.08 -7.94
C ASP A 257 -12.14 20.21 -7.86
N VAL A 258 -11.43 19.09 -7.95
CA VAL A 258 -9.98 19.02 -7.82
C VAL A 258 -9.40 18.33 -9.04
N THR A 259 -8.43 18.98 -9.68
CA THR A 259 -7.68 18.44 -10.81
C THR A 259 -6.28 18.08 -10.34
N VAL A 260 -5.86 16.83 -10.57
CA VAL A 260 -4.49 16.38 -10.30
C VAL A 260 -3.85 15.91 -11.59
N GLY A 261 -2.63 16.40 -11.86
CA GLY A 261 -1.84 16.05 -13.02
C GLY A 261 -0.68 15.12 -12.69
N PHE A 262 -0.46 14.16 -13.59
CA PHE A 262 0.64 13.20 -13.56
C PHE A 262 1.51 13.31 -14.79
N GLU A 263 2.82 13.15 -14.62
CA GLU A 263 3.80 12.97 -15.68
C GLU A 263 4.65 11.75 -15.39
N ARG A 264 4.62 10.77 -16.31
CA ARG A 264 5.41 9.54 -16.20
C ARG A 264 5.23 8.84 -14.84
N GLY A 265 3.98 8.67 -14.43
CA GLY A 265 3.61 7.99 -13.20
C GLY A 265 3.83 8.78 -11.91
N ARG A 266 4.24 10.06 -12.01
CA ARG A 266 4.53 10.92 -10.88
C ARG A 266 3.53 12.09 -10.81
N PRO A 267 2.92 12.39 -9.67
CA PRO A 267 2.09 13.56 -9.53
C PRO A 267 2.95 14.83 -9.61
N VAL A 268 2.51 15.82 -10.37
CA VAL A 268 3.27 17.04 -10.64
C VAL A 268 2.47 18.32 -10.45
N SER A 269 1.15 18.25 -10.48
CA SER A 269 0.32 19.45 -10.35
C SER A 269 -1.00 19.19 -9.63
N VAL A 270 -1.52 20.22 -8.98
CA VAL A 270 -2.83 20.24 -8.32
C VAL A 270 -3.52 21.55 -8.69
N ASN A 271 -4.74 21.46 -9.21
CA ASN A 271 -5.55 22.62 -9.64
C ASN A 271 -4.79 23.61 -10.56
N GLY A 272 -4.02 23.04 -11.50
CA GLY A 272 -3.20 23.82 -12.45
C GLY A 272 -1.89 24.38 -11.86
N THR A 273 -1.66 24.29 -10.57
CA THR A 273 -0.39 24.68 -9.93
C THR A 273 0.59 23.52 -10.01
N ARG A 274 1.76 23.77 -10.62
CA ARG A 274 2.87 22.80 -10.67
C ARG A 274 3.73 22.93 -9.41
N TYR A 275 4.19 21.81 -8.89
CA TYR A 275 5.03 21.72 -7.71
C TYR A 275 6.40 21.14 -8.07
N ASP A 276 7.46 21.89 -7.79
CA ASP A 276 8.85 21.38 -7.88
C ASP A 276 9.26 20.68 -6.57
N ASP A 277 8.68 21.10 -5.45
CA ASP A 277 8.83 20.44 -4.15
C ASP A 277 7.76 19.35 -3.96
N ALA A 278 8.20 18.11 -3.92
CA ALA A 278 7.32 16.97 -3.75
C ALA A 278 6.66 16.92 -2.35
N VAL A 279 7.34 17.42 -1.31
CA VAL A 279 6.77 17.52 0.04
C VAL A 279 5.61 18.52 0.04
N ALA A 280 5.79 19.68 -0.57
CA ALA A 280 4.74 20.69 -0.69
C ALA A 280 3.52 20.19 -1.49
N LEU A 281 3.73 19.36 -2.53
CA LEU A 281 2.64 18.72 -3.26
C LEU A 281 1.86 17.79 -2.35
N VAL A 282 2.55 16.95 -1.56
CA VAL A 282 1.90 16.00 -0.65
C VAL A 282 1.14 16.74 0.45
N ASP A 283 1.69 17.81 1.00
CA ASP A 283 0.99 18.63 2.00
C ASP A 283 -0.30 19.22 1.40
N GLU A 284 -0.27 19.69 0.15
CA GLU A 284 -1.45 20.25 -0.51
C GLU A 284 -2.53 19.17 -0.75
N VAL A 285 -2.18 18.00 -1.27
CA VAL A 285 -3.19 16.93 -1.48
C VAL A 285 -3.72 16.38 -0.15
N ASN A 286 -2.90 16.36 0.91
CA ASN A 286 -3.35 16.03 2.26
C ASN A 286 -4.37 17.08 2.77
N ARG A 287 -4.08 18.37 2.59
CA ARG A 287 -4.97 19.45 2.98
C ARG A 287 -6.32 19.38 2.24
N ILE A 288 -6.28 19.07 0.94
CA ILE A 288 -7.49 18.91 0.12
C ILE A 288 -8.28 17.68 0.56
N GLY A 289 -7.68 16.49 0.54
CA GLY A 289 -8.37 15.27 0.93
C GLY A 289 -8.86 15.30 2.38
N GLY A 290 -8.06 15.88 3.28
CA GLY A 290 -8.34 15.97 4.71
C GLY A 290 -9.61 16.76 5.02
N ARG A 291 -9.82 17.94 4.39
CA ARG A 291 -11.02 18.74 4.63
C ARG A 291 -12.34 18.06 4.17
N HIS A 292 -12.23 17.02 3.35
CA HIS A 292 -13.36 16.17 2.95
C HIS A 292 -13.49 14.91 3.81
N GLY A 293 -12.49 14.57 4.62
CA GLY A 293 -12.40 13.29 5.34
C GLY A 293 -12.13 12.10 4.41
N LEU A 294 -11.54 12.36 3.22
CA LEU A 294 -11.18 11.34 2.24
C LEU A 294 -10.09 10.41 2.80
N GLY A 295 -10.14 9.13 2.43
CA GLY A 295 -9.08 8.17 2.74
C GLY A 295 -9.05 7.67 4.18
N MET A 296 -10.12 7.87 4.95
CA MET A 296 -10.27 7.25 6.26
C MET A 296 -10.92 5.88 6.12
N THR A 297 -10.31 4.86 6.74
CA THR A 297 -10.72 3.45 6.59
C THR A 297 -10.59 2.66 7.87
N ASP A 298 -11.48 1.67 8.03
CA ASP A 298 -11.45 0.66 9.10
C ASP A 298 -11.01 -0.67 8.48
N GLN A 299 -9.88 -1.20 8.91
CA GLN A 299 -9.26 -2.39 8.30
C GLN A 299 -9.01 -3.47 9.34
N ILE A 300 -9.27 -4.72 8.94
CA ILE A 300 -8.82 -5.91 9.66
C ILE A 300 -7.65 -6.50 8.89
N GLU A 301 -6.53 -6.67 9.56
CA GLU A 301 -5.28 -7.14 8.97
C GLU A 301 -4.72 -8.38 9.67
N ASN A 302 -3.87 -9.13 8.98
CA ASN A 302 -3.02 -10.13 9.60
C ASN A 302 -1.66 -9.51 9.88
N ARG A 303 -1.25 -9.49 11.14
CA ARG A 303 0.11 -9.11 11.53
C ARG A 303 1.13 -10.07 10.92
N ILE A 304 2.40 -9.69 10.91
CA ILE A 304 3.51 -10.56 10.44
C ILE A 304 3.54 -11.89 11.22
N ILE A 305 3.15 -11.87 12.49
CA ILE A 305 3.03 -13.06 13.36
C ILE A 305 1.71 -13.84 13.17
N GLU A 306 0.98 -13.61 12.07
CA GLU A 306 -0.31 -14.24 11.69
C GLU A 306 -1.50 -13.95 12.64
N ALA A 307 -1.34 -13.10 13.65
CA ALA A 307 -2.45 -12.67 14.49
C ALA A 307 -3.31 -11.61 13.78
N LYS A 308 -4.63 -11.65 14.00
CA LYS A 308 -5.54 -10.61 13.53
C LYS A 308 -5.37 -9.35 14.38
N SER A 309 -5.49 -8.20 13.74
CA SER A 309 -5.61 -6.89 14.37
C SER A 309 -6.52 -5.98 13.58
N ARG A 310 -6.99 -4.93 14.21
CA ARG A 310 -7.80 -3.88 13.61
C ARG A 310 -7.09 -2.54 13.74
N GLY A 311 -7.17 -1.72 12.70
CA GLY A 311 -6.68 -0.35 12.70
C GLY A 311 -7.61 0.58 11.95
N ILE A 312 -7.70 1.82 12.41
CA ILE A 312 -8.34 2.91 11.70
C ILE A 312 -7.23 3.76 11.10
N TYR A 313 -7.34 4.04 9.81
CA TYR A 313 -6.28 4.68 9.04
C TYR A 313 -6.78 5.96 8.38
N GLU A 314 -5.96 7.01 8.42
CA GLU A 314 -6.15 8.23 7.64
C GLU A 314 -5.02 8.32 6.60
N ALA A 315 -5.37 8.59 5.35
CA ALA A 315 -4.40 8.82 4.28
C ALA A 315 -5.00 9.70 3.18
N PRO A 316 -5.37 10.96 3.49
CA PRO A 316 -6.19 11.77 2.60
C PRO A 316 -5.50 12.09 1.27
N GLY A 317 -4.25 12.48 1.27
CA GLY A 317 -3.50 12.79 0.06
C GLY A 317 -3.19 11.56 -0.77
N MET A 318 -2.79 10.45 -0.12
CA MET A 318 -2.54 9.20 -0.84
C MET A 318 -3.82 8.67 -1.51
N ALA A 319 -4.97 8.78 -0.83
CA ALA A 319 -6.26 8.38 -1.40
C ALA A 319 -6.61 9.22 -2.63
N LEU A 320 -6.47 10.55 -2.53
CA LEU A 320 -6.71 11.47 -3.65
C LEU A 320 -5.83 11.14 -4.86
N LEU A 321 -4.53 10.99 -4.64
CA LEU A 321 -3.58 10.65 -5.69
C LEU A 321 -3.86 9.26 -6.29
N PHE A 322 -4.23 8.28 -5.47
CA PHE A 322 -4.49 6.91 -5.92
C PHE A 322 -5.73 6.81 -6.80
N ILE A 323 -6.82 7.50 -6.46
CA ILE A 323 -8.04 7.56 -7.29
C ILE A 323 -7.71 8.10 -8.68
N VAL A 324 -6.96 9.19 -8.75
CA VAL A 324 -6.52 9.81 -10.02
C VAL A 324 -5.61 8.86 -10.80
N TYR A 325 -4.64 8.25 -10.12
CA TYR A 325 -3.68 7.34 -10.74
C TYR A 325 -4.36 6.10 -11.31
N GLU A 326 -5.24 5.43 -10.54
CA GLU A 326 -6.01 4.26 -11.03
C GLU A 326 -6.88 4.63 -12.25
N ARG A 327 -7.45 5.84 -12.27
CA ARG A 327 -8.22 6.31 -13.43
C ARG A 327 -7.35 6.43 -14.68
N LEU A 328 -6.14 6.96 -14.56
CA LEU A 328 -5.19 7.06 -15.67
C LEU A 328 -4.67 5.68 -16.10
N VAL A 329 -4.36 4.81 -15.14
CA VAL A 329 -3.94 3.42 -15.43
C VAL A 329 -4.99 2.71 -16.28
N SER A 330 -6.27 2.80 -15.91
CA SER A 330 -7.36 2.18 -16.65
C SER A 330 -7.63 2.82 -18.03
N ALA A 331 -7.33 4.10 -18.20
CA ALA A 331 -7.49 4.79 -19.49
C ALA A 331 -6.38 4.47 -20.50
N ILE A 332 -5.20 4.06 -20.02
CA ILE A 332 -3.99 3.90 -20.82
C ILE A 332 -3.67 2.44 -21.11
N HIS A 333 -3.90 1.53 -20.17
CA HIS A 333 -3.50 0.13 -20.26
C HIS A 333 -4.66 -0.81 -20.62
N ASN A 334 -4.33 -1.92 -21.29
CA ASN A 334 -5.27 -2.99 -21.59
C ASN A 334 -5.47 -3.92 -20.36
N GLU A 335 -6.46 -4.80 -20.46
CA GLU A 335 -6.87 -5.69 -19.36
C GLU A 335 -5.74 -6.60 -18.88
N ASP A 336 -4.89 -7.14 -19.75
CA ASP A 336 -3.79 -8.03 -19.37
C ASP A 336 -2.74 -7.31 -18.51
N VAL A 337 -2.44 -6.05 -18.86
CA VAL A 337 -1.53 -5.20 -18.08
C VAL A 337 -2.19 -4.82 -16.76
N LEU A 338 -3.48 -4.49 -16.74
CA LEU A 338 -4.23 -4.17 -15.53
C LEU A 338 -4.25 -5.35 -14.56
N ALA A 339 -4.53 -6.57 -15.03
CA ALA A 339 -4.52 -7.78 -14.22
C ALA A 339 -3.14 -8.03 -13.58
N SER A 340 -2.07 -7.89 -14.37
CA SER A 340 -0.69 -8.00 -13.88
C SER A 340 -0.34 -6.92 -12.87
N TYR A 341 -0.72 -5.67 -13.13
CA TYR A 341 -0.54 -4.54 -12.21
C TYR A 341 -1.20 -4.79 -10.85
N MET A 342 -2.46 -5.23 -10.86
CA MET A 342 -3.19 -5.51 -9.61
C MET A 342 -2.58 -6.68 -8.83
N ALA A 343 -2.17 -7.76 -9.52
CA ALA A 343 -1.58 -8.93 -8.87
C ALA A 343 -0.21 -8.61 -8.25
N ASP A 344 0.66 -7.98 -9.02
CA ASP A 344 2.02 -7.63 -8.58
C ASP A 344 2.00 -6.49 -7.56
N GLY A 345 1.11 -5.51 -7.70
CA GLY A 345 0.91 -4.45 -6.73
C GLY A 345 0.47 -5.01 -5.37
N ARG A 346 -0.50 -5.93 -5.35
CA ARG A 346 -0.92 -6.63 -4.13
C ARG A 346 0.23 -7.41 -3.49
N ARG A 347 1.02 -8.15 -4.28
CA ARG A 347 2.19 -8.88 -3.80
C ARG A 347 3.23 -7.95 -3.21
N LEU A 348 3.53 -6.86 -3.90
CA LEU A 348 4.47 -5.84 -3.44
C LEU A 348 4.00 -5.16 -2.16
N GLY A 349 2.70 -4.86 -2.05
CA GLY A 349 2.09 -4.31 -0.84
C GLY A 349 2.27 -5.22 0.38
N ARG A 350 2.16 -6.55 0.22
CA ARG A 350 2.46 -7.49 1.28
C ARG A 350 3.95 -7.49 1.65
N LEU A 351 4.85 -7.49 0.68
CA LEU A 351 6.29 -7.39 0.93
C LEU A 351 6.65 -6.11 1.69
N LEU A 352 6.07 -4.98 1.31
CA LEU A 352 6.22 -3.72 2.03
C LEU A 352 5.74 -3.83 3.48
N TYR A 353 4.56 -4.41 3.69
CA TYR A 353 3.98 -4.62 5.02
C TYR A 353 4.88 -5.47 5.92
N GLU A 354 5.53 -6.49 5.36
CA GLU A 354 6.46 -7.39 6.03
C GLU A 354 7.87 -6.80 6.28
N GLY A 355 8.15 -5.56 5.87
CA GLY A 355 9.47 -4.95 6.00
C GLY A 355 10.48 -5.38 4.94
N ARG A 356 10.02 -5.81 3.77
CA ARG A 356 10.81 -6.38 2.68
C ARG A 356 10.90 -5.45 1.45
N TRP A 357 10.57 -4.17 1.61
CA TRP A 357 10.47 -3.18 0.54
C TRP A 357 11.75 -2.99 -0.28
N LEU A 358 12.91 -3.14 0.37
CA LEU A 358 14.23 -2.95 -0.23
C LEU A 358 14.92 -4.27 -0.64
N GLU A 359 14.23 -5.40 -0.53
CA GLU A 359 14.76 -6.70 -0.95
C GLU A 359 14.70 -6.87 -2.49
N PRO A 360 15.56 -7.72 -3.08
CA PRO A 360 15.65 -7.89 -4.53
C PRO A 360 14.32 -8.19 -5.22
N GLN A 361 13.45 -9.00 -4.61
CA GLN A 361 12.13 -9.32 -5.15
C GLN A 361 11.24 -8.07 -5.26
N SER A 362 11.22 -7.25 -4.22
CA SER A 362 10.46 -5.99 -4.22
C SER A 362 11.00 -5.01 -5.25
N LEU A 363 12.32 -4.87 -5.34
CA LEU A 363 12.97 -4.00 -6.31
C LEU A 363 12.70 -4.44 -7.75
N MET A 364 12.69 -5.76 -8.02
CA MET A 364 12.35 -6.31 -9.33
C MET A 364 10.91 -5.95 -9.73
N ILE A 365 9.94 -6.17 -8.83
CA ILE A 365 8.53 -5.83 -9.07
C ILE A 365 8.36 -4.32 -9.26
N ARG A 366 8.96 -3.51 -8.38
CA ARG A 366 8.91 -2.04 -8.46
C ARG A 366 9.42 -1.54 -9.81
N GLN A 367 10.61 -1.98 -10.23
CA GLN A 367 11.19 -1.56 -11.50
C GLN A 367 10.34 -1.99 -12.70
N SER A 368 9.75 -3.19 -12.65
CA SER A 368 8.84 -3.65 -13.68
C SER A 368 7.60 -2.76 -13.77
N LEU A 369 6.90 -2.56 -12.65
CA LEU A 369 5.67 -1.78 -12.63
C LEU A 369 5.91 -0.29 -12.93
N GLN A 370 6.94 0.33 -12.36
CA GLN A 370 7.27 1.73 -12.63
C GLN A 370 7.59 1.97 -14.10
N ARG A 371 8.32 1.04 -14.72
CA ARG A 371 8.72 1.19 -16.12
C ARG A 371 7.58 0.90 -17.09
N TRP A 372 6.88 -0.23 -16.92
CA TRP A 372 5.92 -0.71 -17.91
C TRP A 372 4.49 -0.20 -17.68
N VAL A 373 4.15 0.13 -16.43
CA VAL A 373 2.85 0.70 -16.09
C VAL A 373 2.97 2.20 -15.82
N GLY A 374 3.92 2.60 -14.98
CA GLY A 374 4.05 4.00 -14.52
C GLY A 374 4.54 4.97 -15.60
N ASP A 375 5.61 4.65 -16.32
CA ASP A 375 6.19 5.56 -17.31
C ASP A 375 5.19 6.09 -18.37
N PRO A 376 4.21 5.30 -18.86
CA PRO A 376 3.17 5.80 -19.75
C PRO A 376 2.13 6.71 -19.10
N ILE A 377 2.02 6.73 -17.76
CA ILE A 377 0.99 7.50 -17.06
C ILE A 377 1.32 8.98 -17.10
N THR A 378 0.69 9.68 -18.04
CA THR A 378 0.75 11.12 -18.18
C THR A 378 -0.66 11.62 -18.50
N GLY A 379 -1.13 12.63 -17.77
CA GLY A 379 -2.46 13.18 -17.96
C GLY A 379 -3.00 13.83 -16.70
N GLU A 380 -4.24 14.26 -16.76
CA GLU A 380 -4.95 14.94 -15.68
C GLU A 380 -6.32 14.31 -15.47
N VAL A 381 -6.74 14.23 -14.22
CA VAL A 381 -8.09 13.82 -13.85
C VAL A 381 -8.70 14.88 -12.93
N THR A 382 -9.92 15.28 -13.23
CA THR A 382 -10.72 16.15 -12.36
C THR A 382 -11.72 15.29 -11.61
N LEU A 383 -11.67 15.39 -10.29
CA LEU A 383 -12.59 14.76 -9.36
C LEU A 383 -13.49 15.81 -8.71
N ARG A 384 -14.74 15.46 -8.47
CA ARG A 384 -15.61 16.18 -7.52
C ARG A 384 -15.59 15.46 -6.19
N LEU A 385 -15.03 16.08 -5.18
CA LEU A 385 -14.99 15.57 -3.81
C LEU A 385 -16.19 16.04 -3.02
N ARG A 386 -16.73 15.18 -2.18
CA ARG A 386 -17.81 15.46 -1.25
C ARG A 386 -17.42 15.03 0.15
N ARG A 387 -18.30 14.45 0.90
CA ARG A 387 -18.08 14.03 2.29
C ARG A 387 -17.49 12.61 2.36
N GLY A 388 -16.35 12.46 3.03
CA GLY A 388 -15.71 11.16 3.22
C GLY A 388 -15.18 10.58 1.88
N ASN A 389 -15.47 9.32 1.63
CA ASN A 389 -15.06 8.64 0.40
C ASN A 389 -16.06 8.80 -0.77
N ASP A 390 -16.96 9.81 -0.72
CA ASP A 390 -17.86 10.13 -1.82
C ASP A 390 -17.19 11.08 -2.82
N TRP A 391 -16.90 10.57 -3.99
CA TRP A 391 -16.28 11.31 -5.08
C TRP A 391 -16.83 10.90 -6.46
N THR A 392 -16.63 11.74 -7.45
CA THR A 392 -17.03 11.46 -8.85
C THR A 392 -15.94 11.95 -9.80
N VAL A 393 -15.61 11.14 -10.81
CA VAL A 393 -14.75 11.58 -11.91
C VAL A 393 -15.56 12.49 -12.83
N LEU A 394 -15.09 13.71 -13.03
CA LEU A 394 -15.69 14.69 -13.95
C LEU A 394 -15.02 14.68 -15.32
N ASN A 395 -13.69 14.55 -15.33
CA ASN A 395 -12.93 14.61 -16.56
C ASN A 395 -11.66 13.75 -16.45
N THR A 396 -11.20 13.23 -17.60
CA THR A 396 -9.95 12.52 -17.74
C THR A 396 -9.30 12.92 -19.06
N VAL A 397 -8.10 13.46 -19.02
CA VAL A 397 -7.34 13.87 -20.20
C VAL A 397 -5.97 13.21 -20.15
N SER A 398 -5.61 12.46 -21.19
CA SER A 398 -4.29 11.86 -21.32
C SER A 398 -3.89 11.76 -22.80
N PRO A 399 -2.67 12.20 -23.16
CA PRO A 399 -2.16 12.03 -24.52
C PRO A 399 -1.87 10.54 -24.85
N ASN A 400 -1.76 9.71 -23.82
CA ASN A 400 -1.45 8.29 -23.93
C ASN A 400 -2.68 7.38 -23.78
N ALA A 401 -3.88 7.96 -23.68
CA ALA A 401 -5.10 7.17 -23.56
C ALA A 401 -5.30 6.26 -24.79
N THR A 402 -5.54 4.98 -24.52
CA THR A 402 -5.89 3.99 -25.56
C THR A 402 -7.39 3.91 -25.78
N TYR A 403 -8.18 4.58 -24.91
CA TYR A 403 -9.63 4.71 -25.10
C TYR A 403 -9.92 5.60 -26.31
N GLN A 404 -10.59 5.03 -27.30
CA GLN A 404 -10.98 5.71 -28.53
C GLN A 404 -12.47 5.44 -28.78
N PRO A 405 -13.37 6.41 -28.44
CA PRO A 405 -14.80 6.22 -28.54
C PRO A 405 -15.24 5.90 -29.98
N GLU A 406 -14.54 6.40 -30.99
CA GLU A 406 -14.84 6.18 -32.39
C GLU A 406 -14.76 4.70 -32.79
N ARG A 407 -13.91 3.91 -32.15
CA ARG A 407 -13.76 2.46 -32.42
C ARG A 407 -14.98 1.64 -32.00
N LEU A 408 -15.79 2.16 -31.08
CA LEU A 408 -16.98 1.49 -30.54
C LEU A 408 -18.28 2.22 -30.90
N SER A 409 -18.20 3.32 -31.67
CA SER A 409 -19.37 4.05 -32.10
C SER A 409 -20.29 3.14 -32.94
N MET A 410 -21.57 3.16 -32.63
CA MET A 410 -22.61 2.51 -33.44
C MET A 410 -23.00 3.36 -34.66
N GLU A 411 -22.50 4.59 -34.74
CA GLU A 411 -22.65 5.43 -35.90
C GLU A 411 -21.83 4.86 -37.08
N ARG A 412 -22.36 4.95 -38.27
CA ARG A 412 -21.72 4.45 -39.49
C ARG A 412 -20.52 5.34 -39.83
N THR A 413 -19.29 4.80 -39.64
CA THR A 413 -18.05 5.46 -40.04
C THR A 413 -17.44 4.72 -41.22
N GLU A 414 -16.94 5.47 -42.20
CA GLU A 414 -16.28 4.89 -43.39
C GLU A 414 -14.97 4.16 -43.04
N ASP A 415 -14.36 4.49 -41.88
CA ASP A 415 -13.09 3.94 -41.38
C ASP A 415 -13.29 3.06 -40.12
N ALA A 416 -14.32 2.20 -40.09
CA ALA A 416 -14.51 1.26 -39.01
C ALA A 416 -13.31 0.31 -38.87
N ALA A 417 -12.80 0.10 -37.64
CA ALA A 417 -11.64 -0.76 -37.42
C ALA A 417 -11.88 -2.25 -37.73
N PHE A 418 -13.13 -2.67 -37.77
CA PHE A 418 -13.60 -4.02 -38.13
C PHE A 418 -15.05 -3.97 -38.60
N ASP A 419 -15.47 -4.98 -39.33
CA ASP A 419 -16.82 -5.10 -39.85
C ASP A 419 -17.62 -6.27 -39.21
N PRO A 420 -18.93 -6.42 -39.53
CA PRO A 420 -19.74 -7.52 -39.00
C PRO A 420 -19.18 -8.93 -39.36
N SER A 421 -18.54 -9.11 -40.49
CA SER A 421 -17.99 -10.42 -40.92
C SER A 421 -16.79 -10.82 -40.04
N ASP A 422 -15.93 -9.86 -39.68
CA ASP A 422 -14.83 -10.08 -38.73
C ASP A 422 -15.36 -10.58 -37.37
N ARG A 423 -16.44 -9.99 -36.93
CA ARG A 423 -17.09 -10.36 -35.65
C ARG A 423 -17.75 -11.74 -35.74
N ILE A 424 -18.37 -12.09 -36.87
CA ILE A 424 -18.93 -13.43 -37.10
C ILE A 424 -17.82 -14.47 -37.03
N GLY A 425 -16.69 -14.24 -37.73
CA GLY A 425 -15.53 -15.13 -37.70
C GLY A 425 -15.00 -15.34 -36.27
N GLN A 426 -14.82 -14.27 -35.54
CA GLN A 426 -14.38 -14.33 -34.12
C GLN A 426 -15.34 -15.14 -33.24
N LEU A 427 -16.66 -14.92 -33.39
CA LEU A 427 -17.67 -15.66 -32.62
C LEU A 427 -17.71 -17.14 -33.00
N THR A 428 -17.52 -17.46 -34.30
CA THR A 428 -17.44 -18.84 -34.80
C THR A 428 -16.26 -19.59 -34.16
N MET A 429 -15.11 -18.94 -34.02
CA MET A 429 -13.94 -19.55 -33.35
C MET A 429 -14.21 -19.85 -31.87
N ARG A 430 -15.11 -19.10 -31.19
CA ARG A 430 -15.52 -19.39 -29.81
C ARG A 430 -16.25 -20.73 -29.66
N ASN A 431 -16.78 -21.29 -30.75
CA ASN A 431 -17.46 -22.59 -30.69
C ASN A 431 -16.52 -23.71 -30.21
N LEU A 432 -15.22 -23.62 -30.47
CA LEU A 432 -14.22 -24.59 -29.98
C LEU A 432 -14.17 -24.57 -28.42
N ASP A 433 -13.98 -23.40 -27.85
CA ASP A 433 -13.94 -23.22 -26.40
C ASP A 433 -15.27 -23.55 -25.72
N LEU A 434 -16.38 -23.18 -26.35
CA LEU A 434 -17.74 -23.50 -25.85
C LEU A 434 -18.03 -25.00 -25.91
N ALA A 435 -17.56 -25.71 -26.94
CA ALA A 435 -17.71 -27.15 -27.06
C ALA A 435 -16.95 -27.88 -25.92
N ASP A 436 -15.69 -27.47 -25.67
CA ASP A 436 -14.91 -28.03 -24.55
C ASP A 436 -15.55 -27.73 -23.18
N SER A 437 -16.03 -26.52 -23.02
CA SER A 437 -16.72 -26.12 -21.77
C SER A 437 -18.01 -26.92 -21.58
N ARG A 438 -18.78 -27.10 -22.63
CA ARG A 438 -20.01 -27.90 -22.60
C ARG A 438 -19.75 -29.37 -22.23
N ALA A 439 -18.76 -29.99 -22.85
CA ALA A 439 -18.38 -31.37 -22.53
C ALA A 439 -17.98 -31.55 -21.07
N LYS A 440 -17.26 -30.56 -20.50
CA LYS A 440 -16.91 -30.56 -19.06
C LYS A 440 -18.16 -30.39 -18.17
N LEU A 441 -19.08 -29.50 -18.53
CA LEU A 441 -20.33 -29.33 -17.77
C LEU A 441 -21.14 -30.63 -17.74
N GLU A 442 -21.33 -31.32 -18.87
CA GLU A 442 -22.03 -32.61 -18.98
C GLU A 442 -21.34 -33.68 -18.13
N TYR A 443 -20.01 -33.74 -18.20
CA TYR A 443 -19.23 -34.68 -17.38
C TYR A 443 -19.44 -34.45 -15.87
N PHE A 444 -19.30 -33.26 -15.38
CA PHE A 444 -19.45 -32.95 -13.95
C PHE A 444 -20.90 -33.06 -13.48
N ASP A 445 -21.88 -32.77 -14.34
CA ASP A 445 -23.29 -32.99 -14.01
C ASP A 445 -23.59 -34.49 -13.84
N SER A 446 -23.02 -35.33 -14.72
CA SER A 446 -23.16 -36.80 -14.60
C SER A 446 -22.56 -37.35 -13.30
N LEU A 447 -21.62 -36.61 -12.68
CA LEU A 447 -21.05 -36.97 -11.36
C LEU A 447 -21.88 -36.39 -10.20
N GLY A 448 -22.99 -35.71 -10.46
CA GLY A 448 -23.83 -35.09 -9.44
C GLY A 448 -23.16 -33.88 -8.72
N VAL A 449 -22.18 -33.25 -9.36
CA VAL A 449 -21.46 -32.10 -8.78
C VAL A 449 -22.32 -30.83 -8.79
N PHE A 450 -23.19 -30.71 -9.77
CA PHE A 450 -24.03 -29.52 -9.95
C PHE A 450 -25.46 -29.76 -9.44
N GLY A 451 -26.06 -28.66 -8.98
CA GLY A 451 -27.46 -28.57 -8.63
C GLY A 451 -28.09 -27.27 -9.17
N GLY A 452 -29.39 -27.13 -9.01
CA GLY A 452 -30.10 -25.90 -9.38
C GLY A 452 -29.97 -25.54 -10.86
N THR A 453 -29.59 -24.30 -11.16
CA THR A 453 -29.61 -23.75 -12.53
C THR A 453 -28.67 -24.47 -13.49
N VAL A 454 -27.49 -24.92 -13.05
CA VAL A 454 -26.53 -25.59 -13.95
C VAL A 454 -27.04 -26.98 -14.33
N HIS A 455 -27.58 -27.76 -13.38
CA HIS A 455 -28.19 -29.05 -13.63
C HIS A 455 -29.38 -28.91 -14.60
N ALA A 456 -30.27 -27.95 -14.38
CA ALA A 456 -31.39 -27.65 -15.29
C ALA A 456 -30.91 -27.32 -16.71
N LEU A 457 -29.89 -26.47 -16.82
CA LEU A 457 -29.31 -26.06 -18.12
C LEU A 457 -28.78 -27.26 -18.91
N VAL A 458 -28.11 -28.19 -18.26
CA VAL A 458 -27.51 -29.38 -18.91
C VAL A 458 -28.62 -30.42 -19.23
N GLY A 459 -29.49 -30.71 -18.29
CA GLY A 459 -30.52 -31.74 -18.42
C GLY A 459 -31.64 -31.40 -19.43
N GLU A 460 -32.12 -30.15 -19.45
CA GLU A 460 -33.15 -29.72 -20.39
C GLU A 460 -32.68 -29.71 -21.86
N LEU A 461 -31.40 -29.45 -22.10
CA LEU A 461 -30.83 -29.48 -23.45
C LEU A 461 -30.64 -30.88 -23.99
N GLU A 462 -30.38 -31.89 -23.15
CA GLU A 462 -30.37 -33.31 -23.58
C GLU A 462 -31.74 -33.76 -24.02
N ALA A 463 -32.78 -33.41 -23.29
CA ALA A 463 -34.17 -33.72 -23.69
C ALA A 463 -34.56 -33.01 -24.98
N GLY A 464 -34.14 -31.74 -25.18
CA GLY A 464 -34.37 -30.98 -26.40
C GLY A 464 -33.58 -31.51 -27.60
N ARG A 465 -32.34 -31.96 -27.42
CA ARG A 465 -31.54 -32.60 -28.49
C ARG A 465 -32.13 -33.95 -28.92
N ALA A 466 -32.55 -34.78 -28.02
CA ALA A 466 -33.20 -36.03 -28.31
C ALA A 466 -34.51 -35.80 -29.12
N ALA A 467 -35.27 -34.76 -28.77
CA ALA A 467 -36.50 -34.38 -29.48
C ALA A 467 -36.20 -33.79 -30.88
N SER A 468 -35.12 -32.98 -31.02
CA SER A 468 -34.69 -32.39 -32.31
C SER A 468 -34.14 -33.43 -33.26
N ILE A 469 -33.32 -34.39 -32.78
CA ILE A 469 -32.80 -35.48 -33.58
C ILE A 469 -33.93 -36.41 -34.03
N ALA A 470 -34.91 -36.61 -33.18
CA ALA A 470 -36.11 -37.38 -33.52
C ALA A 470 -37.03 -36.67 -34.55
N SER A 471 -37.01 -35.31 -34.59
CA SER A 471 -37.81 -34.54 -35.53
C SER A 471 -37.07 -34.18 -36.87
N SER A 472 -35.74 -34.24 -36.89
CA SER A 472 -34.94 -33.91 -38.08
C SER A 472 -34.66 -35.13 -38.97
N GLY A 473 -35.25 -36.30 -38.67
CA GLY A 473 -35.19 -37.49 -39.54
C GLY A 473 -35.93 -37.38 -40.86
N HIS A 474 -36.45 -36.20 -41.25
CA HIS A 474 -37.12 -35.96 -42.53
C HIS A 474 -37.01 -34.47 -42.92
N ASP A 475 -35.87 -34.06 -43.43
CA ASP A 475 -35.81 -33.00 -44.42
C ASP A 475 -34.36 -32.78 -44.96
N ASP A 476 -33.93 -33.61 -45.87
CA ASP A 476 -32.70 -33.47 -46.66
C ASP A 476 -32.85 -32.42 -47.80
N SER A 477 -33.90 -31.60 -47.77
CA SER A 477 -34.21 -30.69 -48.88
C SER A 477 -33.71 -29.24 -48.71
N ALA A 478 -33.20 -28.88 -47.54
CA ALA A 478 -32.73 -27.51 -47.29
C ALA A 478 -31.21 -27.29 -47.56
N GLU A 479 -30.41 -28.34 -47.42
CA GLU A 479 -28.96 -28.25 -47.72
C GLU A 479 -28.69 -28.23 -49.23
N ALA A 480 -29.52 -28.90 -50.06
CA ALA A 480 -29.40 -28.87 -51.51
C ALA A 480 -29.74 -27.50 -52.13
N ALA A 481 -30.48 -26.64 -51.40
CA ALA A 481 -30.84 -25.32 -51.92
C ALA A 481 -29.76 -24.25 -51.64
N LEU A 482 -28.92 -24.43 -50.64
CA LEU A 482 -27.78 -23.54 -50.35
C LEU A 482 -26.57 -23.79 -51.24
N ASP A 483 -26.31 -25.05 -51.63
CA ASP A 483 -25.25 -25.39 -52.59
C ASP A 483 -25.59 -24.95 -54.03
N ALA A 484 -26.87 -24.92 -54.42
CA ALA A 484 -27.31 -24.44 -55.71
C ALA A 484 -27.21 -22.92 -55.90
N ALA A 485 -27.32 -22.17 -54.81
CA ALA A 485 -27.19 -20.69 -54.83
C ALA A 485 -25.72 -20.22 -54.85
N ALA A 486 -24.76 -21.06 -54.46
CA ALA A 486 -23.33 -20.73 -54.44
C ALA A 486 -22.64 -20.98 -55.82
N MET A 487 -23.29 -21.64 -56.76
CA MET A 487 -22.72 -21.94 -58.09
C MET A 487 -23.16 -20.98 -59.20
N ASP A 488 -24.03 -19.99 -58.94
CA ASP A 488 -24.55 -19.08 -59.99
C ASP A 488 -24.02 -17.65 -59.92
N THR A 489 -22.87 -17.42 -59.31
CA THR A 489 -22.15 -16.12 -59.42
C THR A 489 -20.75 -16.27 -59.98
N GLY A 490 -20.69 -16.78 -61.21
CA GLY A 490 -19.46 -16.84 -61.97
C GLY A 490 -19.77 -16.82 -63.50
N THR A 491 -19.92 -15.62 -64.03
CA THR A 491 -19.63 -15.14 -65.36
C THR A 491 -20.53 -13.96 -65.74
N ASP A 492 -20.00 -12.76 -65.64
CA ASP A 492 -19.77 -11.75 -66.67
C ASP A 492 -19.06 -10.53 -66.09
#